data_bcebad48806303e873b6d3e38d0d94f3
#
_entry.id   bcebad48806303e873b6d3e38d0d94f3
#
_cell.length_a   1.000
_cell.length_b   1.000
_cell.length_c   1.000
_cell.angle_alpha   90.00
_cell.angle_beta   90.00
_cell.angle_gamma   90.00
#
_symmetry.space_group_name_H-M   'P 1'
#
loop_
_entity.id
_entity.type
_entity.pdbx_description
1 polymer ?
#
loop_
_entity_poly.entity_id
_entity_poly.type
_entity_poly.pdbx_seq_one_letter_code
_entity_poly.pdbx_strand_id
1 'polypeptide(L)'
;EAIFKVTLQKFTRPSELTDEWVTSNTDYKSVDEYKKSVRDNLEKQAATTADNELYATAWSQVLDASEIKKYPEEEVKKAEENYKALYEQSAKDNDIELSDLLEAWGLTEEDFEEECKNYAESKVEQNLIVQGIIDAEGLSLNDKETEDLKNNLLADYGVESIDELIEAYGEDEVNESLALLRVEKFIVEQSTVNEKTGSAEDPIENEDAYSDAENTDSELMEDDGSDAEQEASEEDMAGEVMEDDTVEE
;
A
#
# COMPACT_ATOMS: atom_id res chain seq x y z
N GLU A 1 24.30 -29.62 24.03
CA GLU A 1 24.89 -28.78 23.01
C GLU A 1 24.68 -29.43 21.66
N ALA A 2 24.01 -28.78 20.71
CA ALA A 2 23.77 -29.30 19.37
C ALA A 2 24.75 -28.62 18.39
N ILE A 3 25.46 -29.42 17.58
CA ILE A 3 26.41 -28.95 16.59
C ILE A 3 25.80 -29.18 15.20
N PHE A 4 25.63 -28.08 14.45
CA PHE A 4 25.11 -28.15 13.09
C PHE A 4 26.24 -27.93 12.10
N LYS A 5 26.40 -28.84 11.13
CA LYS A 5 27.30 -28.69 9.99
C LYS A 5 26.49 -28.19 8.80
N VAL A 6 26.74 -26.93 8.39
CA VAL A 6 26.08 -26.32 7.23
C VAL A 6 27.04 -26.28 6.07
N THR A 7 26.59 -26.77 4.89
CA THR A 7 27.38 -26.72 3.66
C THR A 7 26.64 -25.84 2.67
N LEU A 8 27.26 -24.72 2.27
CA LEU A 8 26.71 -23.83 1.25
C LEU A 8 26.86 -24.48 -0.13
N GLN A 9 25.72 -24.89 -0.73
CA GLN A 9 25.70 -25.60 -1.99
C GLN A 9 25.82 -24.67 -3.20
N LYS A 10 25.19 -23.49 -3.13
CA LYS A 10 25.16 -22.51 -4.22
C LYS A 10 24.80 -21.13 -3.68
N PHE A 11 25.42 -20.11 -4.22
CA PHE A 11 24.97 -18.73 -4.05
C PHE A 11 24.96 -18.00 -5.39
N THR A 12 24.06 -17.03 -5.53
CA THR A 12 23.98 -16.19 -6.72
C THR A 12 24.30 -14.76 -6.29
N ARG A 13 25.24 -14.12 -6.94
CA ARG A 13 25.50 -12.69 -6.76
C ARG A 13 24.65 -11.90 -7.75
N PRO A 14 24.16 -10.72 -7.41
CA PRO A 14 23.60 -9.79 -8.38
C PRO A 14 24.61 -9.52 -9.49
N SER A 15 24.11 -9.34 -10.71
CA SER A 15 24.98 -8.89 -11.81
C SER A 15 25.50 -7.49 -11.51
N GLU A 16 26.71 -7.19 -11.94
CA GLU A 16 27.23 -5.83 -11.87
C GLU A 16 26.33 -4.88 -12.68
N LEU A 17 26.02 -3.72 -12.12
CA LEU A 17 25.23 -2.71 -12.78
C LEU A 17 26.11 -1.95 -13.78
N THR A 18 26.03 -2.33 -15.06
CA THR A 18 26.79 -1.71 -16.15
C THR A 18 25.89 -0.94 -17.10
N ASP A 19 26.46 -0.01 -17.89
CA ASP A 19 25.69 0.71 -18.91
C ASP A 19 25.07 -0.24 -19.94
N GLU A 20 25.73 -1.36 -20.25
CA GLU A 20 25.19 -2.39 -21.15
C GLU A 20 23.97 -3.09 -20.55
N TRP A 21 24.02 -3.37 -19.24
CA TRP A 21 22.87 -3.93 -18.53
C TRP A 21 21.72 -2.94 -18.51
N VAL A 22 21.98 -1.68 -18.17
CA VAL A 22 20.98 -0.62 -18.09
C VAL A 22 20.28 -0.41 -19.43
N THR A 23 21.05 -0.28 -20.51
CA THR A 23 20.48 -0.07 -21.87
C THR A 23 19.71 -1.28 -22.40
N SER A 24 20.04 -2.49 -21.91
CA SER A 24 19.36 -3.72 -22.34
C SER A 24 18.08 -4.02 -21.55
N ASN A 25 17.95 -3.48 -20.33
CA ASN A 25 16.87 -3.82 -19.40
C ASN A 25 15.99 -2.62 -18.99
N THR A 26 16.36 -1.40 -19.38
CA THR A 26 15.65 -0.17 -19.04
C THR A 26 15.67 0.80 -20.22
N ASP A 27 14.90 1.89 -20.12
CA ASP A 27 14.89 2.96 -21.12
C ASP A 27 16.03 3.99 -20.93
N TYR A 28 16.90 3.79 -19.93
CA TYR A 28 18.01 4.70 -19.64
C TYR A 28 19.28 4.33 -20.43
N LYS A 29 20.17 5.31 -20.60
CA LYS A 29 21.36 5.15 -21.46
C LYS A 29 22.63 4.86 -20.69
N SER A 30 22.62 5.07 -19.37
CA SER A 30 23.77 4.85 -18.50
C SER A 30 23.36 4.52 -17.08
N VAL A 31 24.27 3.94 -16.31
CA VAL A 31 24.11 3.68 -14.87
C VAL A 31 23.83 4.98 -14.11
N ASP A 32 24.48 6.08 -14.46
CA ASP A 32 24.29 7.37 -13.78
C ASP A 32 22.88 7.92 -14.02
N GLU A 33 22.38 7.84 -15.26
CA GLU A 33 21.02 8.26 -15.58
C GLU A 33 19.98 7.40 -14.85
N TYR A 34 20.18 6.10 -14.81
CA TYR A 34 19.32 5.17 -14.07
C TYR A 34 19.34 5.43 -12.57
N LYS A 35 20.54 5.56 -11.96
CA LYS A 35 20.66 5.89 -10.54
C LYS A 35 20.03 7.23 -10.20
N LYS A 36 20.18 8.23 -11.07
CA LYS A 36 19.51 9.53 -10.88
C LYS A 36 17.99 9.39 -10.89
N SER A 37 17.43 8.68 -11.86
CA SER A 37 15.99 8.45 -11.93
C SER A 37 15.46 7.70 -10.70
N VAL A 38 16.16 6.66 -10.24
CA VAL A 38 15.81 5.93 -9.01
C VAL A 38 15.83 6.86 -7.81
N ARG A 39 16.85 7.70 -7.68
CA ARG A 39 16.95 8.69 -6.59
C ARG A 39 15.80 9.69 -6.64
N ASP A 40 15.56 10.31 -7.80
CA ASP A 40 14.48 11.28 -7.98
C ASP A 40 13.11 10.66 -7.63
N ASN A 41 12.89 9.39 -7.98
CA ASN A 41 11.66 8.66 -7.63
C ASN A 41 11.56 8.38 -6.12
N LEU A 42 12.64 7.96 -5.48
CA LEU A 42 12.67 7.71 -4.03
C LEU A 42 12.48 9.01 -3.23
N GLU A 43 13.11 10.11 -3.66
CA GLU A 43 12.91 11.43 -3.06
C GLU A 43 11.45 11.89 -3.19
N LYS A 44 10.85 11.70 -4.37
CA LYS A 44 9.44 12.01 -4.57
C LYS A 44 8.52 11.15 -3.71
N GLN A 45 8.77 9.84 -3.63
CA GLN A 45 7.99 8.96 -2.77
C GLN A 45 8.12 9.33 -1.29
N ALA A 46 9.35 9.61 -0.83
CA ALA A 46 9.60 10.04 0.55
C ALA A 46 8.87 11.35 0.88
N ALA A 47 8.90 12.33 -0.04
CA ALA A 47 8.17 13.59 0.13
C ALA A 47 6.66 13.35 0.21
N THR A 48 6.09 12.55 -0.70
CA THR A 48 4.67 12.22 -0.68
C THR A 48 4.27 11.50 0.62
N THR A 49 5.09 10.55 1.09
CA THR A 49 4.83 9.85 2.35
C THR A 49 4.88 10.83 3.54
N ALA A 50 5.88 11.71 3.59
CA ALA A 50 5.99 12.72 4.65
C ALA A 50 4.81 13.70 4.66
N ASP A 51 4.35 14.13 3.48
CA ASP A 51 3.17 14.99 3.35
C ASP A 51 1.92 14.25 3.86
N ASN A 52 1.69 13.01 3.45
CA ASN A 52 0.55 12.22 3.90
C ASN A 52 0.57 12.00 5.43
N GLU A 53 1.73 11.69 6.00
CA GLU A 53 1.89 11.55 7.45
C GLU A 53 1.63 12.88 8.18
N LEU A 54 2.04 14.00 7.61
CA LEU A 54 1.79 15.33 8.16
C LEU A 54 0.28 15.63 8.19
N TYR A 55 -0.43 15.41 7.06
CA TYR A 55 -1.87 15.61 6.98
C TYR A 55 -2.61 14.71 7.97
N ALA A 56 -2.30 13.41 7.99
CA ALA A 56 -2.92 12.45 8.91
C ALA A 56 -2.68 12.81 10.38
N THR A 57 -1.45 13.24 10.72
CA THR A 57 -1.09 13.64 12.09
C THR A 57 -1.82 14.90 12.50
N ALA A 58 -1.87 15.90 11.62
CA ALA A 58 -2.57 17.16 11.89
C ALA A 58 -4.07 16.93 12.07
N TRP A 59 -4.67 16.11 11.21
CA TRP A 59 -6.08 15.73 11.30
C TRP A 59 -6.41 14.96 12.58
N SER A 60 -5.59 13.95 12.94
CA SER A 60 -5.76 13.20 14.18
C SER A 60 -5.77 14.11 15.42
N GLN A 61 -4.89 15.13 15.47
CA GLN A 61 -4.89 16.09 16.57
C GLN A 61 -6.16 16.94 16.63
N VAL A 62 -6.77 17.26 15.49
CA VAL A 62 -8.04 17.97 15.45
C VAL A 62 -9.18 17.07 15.93
N LEU A 63 -9.22 15.81 15.51
CA LEU A 63 -10.19 14.82 16.00
C LEU A 63 -10.09 14.68 17.53
N ASP A 64 -8.89 14.45 18.05
CA ASP A 64 -8.64 14.27 19.49
C ASP A 64 -9.00 15.49 20.34
N ALA A 65 -8.92 16.69 19.75
CA ALA A 65 -9.27 17.95 20.41
C ALA A 65 -10.75 18.33 20.26
N SER A 66 -11.49 17.59 19.44
CA SER A 66 -12.89 17.88 19.13
C SER A 66 -13.84 17.13 20.06
N GLU A 67 -15.02 17.69 20.30
CA GLU A 67 -16.09 17.06 21.08
C GLU A 67 -17.42 17.18 20.34
N ILE A 68 -17.98 16.07 19.94
CA ILE A 68 -19.32 16.04 19.35
C ILE A 68 -20.37 16.01 20.45
N LYS A 69 -21.13 17.07 20.55
CA LYS A 69 -22.19 17.21 21.60
C LYS A 69 -23.44 16.42 21.27
N LYS A 70 -23.71 16.20 20.00
CA LYS A 70 -24.88 15.48 19.53
C LYS A 70 -24.66 14.94 18.12
N TYR A 71 -24.87 13.66 17.97
CA TYR A 71 -24.91 13.01 16.66
C TYR A 71 -26.31 13.10 16.05
N PRO A 72 -26.44 13.49 14.77
CA PRO A 72 -27.70 13.40 14.04
C PRO A 72 -28.05 11.92 13.80
N GLU A 73 -29.10 11.43 14.45
CA GLU A 73 -29.48 10.01 14.42
C GLU A 73 -29.75 9.49 12.99
N GLU A 74 -30.36 10.34 12.14
CA GLU A 74 -30.66 9.98 10.74
C GLU A 74 -29.40 9.84 9.89
N GLU A 75 -28.36 10.66 10.12
CA GLU A 75 -27.09 10.59 9.41
C GLU A 75 -26.28 9.38 9.84
N VAL A 76 -26.21 9.10 11.14
CA VAL A 76 -25.56 7.89 11.66
C VAL A 76 -26.22 6.63 11.06
N LYS A 77 -27.55 6.57 11.07
CA LYS A 77 -28.28 5.44 10.49
C LYS A 77 -28.04 5.30 8.99
N LYS A 78 -28.02 6.41 8.24
CA LYS A 78 -27.71 6.40 6.80
C LYS A 78 -26.29 5.88 6.55
N ALA A 79 -25.32 6.33 7.34
CA ALA A 79 -23.92 5.88 7.22
C ALA A 79 -23.76 4.38 7.54
N GLU A 80 -24.46 3.89 8.59
CA GLU A 80 -24.50 2.48 8.95
C GLU A 80 -25.10 1.62 7.83
N GLU A 81 -26.27 2.03 7.30
CA GLU A 81 -26.94 1.34 6.19
C GLU A 81 -26.07 1.32 4.92
N ASN A 82 -25.40 2.43 4.60
CA ASN A 82 -24.49 2.50 3.45
C ASN A 82 -23.29 1.57 3.62
N TYR A 83 -22.67 1.56 4.80
CA TYR A 83 -21.52 0.69 5.07
C TYR A 83 -21.91 -0.79 4.97
N LYS A 84 -23.04 -1.17 5.55
CA LYS A 84 -23.57 -2.54 5.43
C LYS A 84 -23.86 -2.92 3.98
N ALA A 85 -24.41 -2.01 3.18
CA ALA A 85 -24.70 -2.24 1.78
C ALA A 85 -23.45 -2.51 0.93
N LEU A 86 -22.27 -1.95 1.28
CA LEU A 86 -21.01 -2.26 0.60
C LEU A 86 -20.62 -3.72 0.77
N TYR A 87 -20.75 -4.26 1.99
CA TYR A 87 -20.47 -5.67 2.27
C TYR A 87 -21.47 -6.61 1.61
N GLU A 88 -22.76 -6.24 1.63
CA GLU A 88 -23.81 -6.99 0.93
C GLU A 88 -23.56 -7.01 -0.59
N GLN A 89 -23.09 -5.90 -1.16
CA GLN A 89 -22.75 -5.84 -2.58
C GLN A 89 -21.51 -6.68 -2.88
N SER A 90 -20.47 -6.60 -2.04
CA SER A 90 -19.27 -7.43 -2.18
C SER A 90 -19.58 -8.93 -2.13
N ALA A 91 -20.47 -9.36 -1.24
CA ALA A 91 -20.93 -10.75 -1.18
C ALA A 91 -21.64 -11.16 -2.47
N LYS A 92 -22.57 -10.32 -2.99
CA LYS A 92 -23.27 -10.56 -4.25
C LYS A 92 -22.33 -10.63 -5.45
N ASP A 93 -21.33 -9.76 -5.51
CA ASP A 93 -20.35 -9.72 -6.61
C ASP A 93 -19.47 -10.98 -6.64
N ASN A 94 -19.33 -11.66 -5.49
CA ASN A 94 -18.63 -12.92 -5.35
C ASN A 94 -19.56 -14.16 -5.36
N ASP A 95 -20.87 -13.99 -5.63
CA ASP A 95 -21.86 -15.06 -5.63
C ASP A 95 -21.93 -15.85 -4.31
N ILE A 96 -21.75 -15.16 -3.17
CA ILE A 96 -21.83 -15.77 -1.82
C ILE A 96 -22.85 -15.00 -0.96
N GLU A 97 -23.28 -15.63 0.15
CA GLU A 97 -24.08 -14.94 1.16
C GLU A 97 -23.19 -14.06 2.05
N LEU A 98 -23.75 -12.99 2.61
CA LEU A 98 -23.02 -12.11 3.52
C LEU A 98 -22.45 -12.89 4.74
N SER A 99 -23.21 -13.85 5.27
CA SER A 99 -22.75 -14.71 6.36
C SER A 99 -21.48 -15.49 6.02
N ASP A 100 -21.37 -16.00 4.78
CA ASP A 100 -20.18 -16.74 4.33
C ASP A 100 -18.97 -15.81 4.18
N LEU A 101 -19.20 -14.56 3.73
CA LEU A 101 -18.16 -13.54 3.64
C LEU A 101 -17.63 -13.16 5.04
N LEU A 102 -18.53 -12.97 6.00
CA LEU A 102 -18.17 -12.64 7.39
C LEU A 102 -17.42 -13.81 8.05
N GLU A 103 -17.87 -15.06 7.86
CA GLU A 103 -17.20 -16.26 8.37
C GLU A 103 -15.77 -16.38 7.81
N ALA A 104 -15.57 -16.10 6.50
CA ALA A 104 -14.26 -16.12 5.88
C ALA A 104 -13.29 -15.09 6.49
N TRP A 105 -13.80 -13.99 7.03
CA TRP A 105 -13.01 -12.95 7.72
C TRP A 105 -12.95 -13.15 9.23
N GLY A 106 -13.60 -14.19 9.76
CA GLY A 106 -13.62 -14.52 11.18
C GLY A 106 -14.49 -13.58 12.03
N LEU A 107 -15.46 -12.91 11.38
CA LEU A 107 -16.41 -12.01 12.04
C LEU A 107 -17.73 -12.74 12.31
N THR A 108 -18.34 -12.46 13.46
CA THR A 108 -19.73 -12.82 13.72
C THR A 108 -20.67 -11.71 13.20
N GLU A 109 -21.96 -12.02 13.02
CA GLU A 109 -22.94 -10.98 12.69
C GLU A 109 -23.00 -9.86 13.75
N GLU A 110 -22.83 -10.20 15.03
CA GLU A 110 -22.82 -9.24 16.15
C GLU A 110 -21.59 -8.30 16.07
N ASP A 111 -20.40 -8.87 15.80
CA ASP A 111 -19.18 -8.08 15.61
C ASP A 111 -19.29 -7.14 14.41
N PHE A 112 -19.91 -7.63 13.32
CA PHE A 112 -20.14 -6.82 12.13
C PHE A 112 -21.15 -5.68 12.35
N GLU A 113 -22.23 -5.93 13.10
CA GLU A 113 -23.19 -4.87 13.46
C GLU A 113 -22.53 -3.80 14.35
N GLU A 114 -21.66 -4.21 15.28
CA GLU A 114 -20.87 -3.27 16.09
C GLU A 114 -19.87 -2.47 15.24
N GLU A 115 -19.20 -3.11 14.29
CA GLU A 115 -18.30 -2.45 13.35
C GLU A 115 -19.04 -1.42 12.47
N CYS A 116 -20.20 -1.79 11.91
CA CYS A 116 -21.03 -0.89 11.12
C CYS A 116 -21.42 0.36 11.91
N LYS A 117 -21.81 0.19 13.17
CA LYS A 117 -22.17 1.31 14.05
C LYS A 117 -20.98 2.19 14.38
N ASN A 118 -19.83 1.58 14.74
CA ASN A 118 -18.61 2.33 15.06
C ASN A 118 -18.11 3.11 13.83
N TYR A 119 -18.14 2.50 12.65
CA TYR A 119 -17.83 3.18 11.40
C TYR A 119 -18.75 4.38 11.15
N ALA A 120 -20.07 4.18 11.30
CA ALA A 120 -21.05 5.23 11.08
C ALA A 120 -20.86 6.42 12.03
N GLU A 121 -20.63 6.16 13.31
CA GLU A 121 -20.36 7.21 14.30
C GLU A 121 -19.09 7.98 13.94
N SER A 122 -17.99 7.29 13.60
CA SER A 122 -16.73 7.91 13.19
C SER A 122 -16.86 8.73 11.89
N LYS A 123 -17.59 8.20 10.89
CA LYS A 123 -17.84 8.92 9.64
C LYS A 123 -18.62 10.21 9.85
N VAL A 124 -19.70 10.14 10.65
CA VAL A 124 -20.52 11.31 10.97
C VAL A 124 -19.74 12.31 11.82
N GLU A 125 -18.93 11.85 12.78
CA GLU A 125 -18.04 12.70 13.57
C GLU A 125 -17.11 13.51 12.68
N GLN A 126 -16.40 12.81 11.77
CA GLN A 126 -15.51 13.46 10.81
C GLN A 126 -16.24 14.51 9.98
N ASN A 127 -17.40 14.18 9.41
CA ASN A 127 -18.17 15.10 8.58
C ASN A 127 -18.64 16.33 9.36
N LEU A 128 -19.07 16.17 10.60
CA LEU A 128 -19.48 17.27 11.47
C LEU A 128 -18.32 18.23 11.79
N ILE A 129 -17.12 17.68 12.05
CA ILE A 129 -15.93 18.48 12.31
C ILE A 129 -15.50 19.22 11.04
N VAL A 130 -15.46 18.52 9.90
CA VAL A 130 -15.15 19.13 8.58
C VAL A 130 -16.10 20.30 8.28
N GLN A 131 -17.42 20.07 8.40
CA GLN A 131 -18.40 21.11 8.17
C GLN A 131 -18.27 22.27 9.16
N GLY A 132 -18.01 21.97 10.43
CA GLY A 132 -17.80 22.99 11.47
C GLY A 132 -16.61 23.88 11.15
N ILE A 133 -15.50 23.35 10.64
CA ILE A 133 -14.32 24.11 10.24
C ILE A 133 -14.61 24.93 8.98
N ILE A 134 -15.27 24.33 7.98
CA ILE A 134 -15.66 25.05 6.75
C ILE A 134 -16.50 26.27 7.08
N ASP A 135 -17.50 26.12 7.96
CA ASP A 135 -18.40 27.20 8.36
C ASP A 135 -17.69 28.27 9.19
N ALA A 136 -16.83 27.87 10.12
CA ALA A 136 -16.13 28.80 11.02
C ALA A 136 -15.08 29.63 10.28
N GLU A 137 -14.35 29.01 9.36
CA GLU A 137 -13.23 29.64 8.63
C GLU A 137 -13.66 30.20 7.27
N GLY A 138 -14.89 29.92 6.84
CA GLY A 138 -15.45 30.40 5.56
C GLY A 138 -14.74 29.80 4.35
N LEU A 139 -14.33 28.53 4.44
CA LEU A 139 -13.64 27.86 3.36
C LEU A 139 -14.58 27.63 2.17
N SER A 140 -14.07 27.84 0.97
CA SER A 140 -14.82 27.60 -0.26
C SER A 140 -14.44 26.26 -0.87
N LEU A 141 -15.43 25.50 -1.33
CA LEU A 141 -15.22 24.29 -2.11
C LEU A 141 -15.24 24.54 -3.63
N ASN A 142 -15.22 25.82 -4.04
CA ASN A 142 -15.24 26.24 -5.43
C ASN A 142 -14.13 27.24 -5.77
N ASP A 143 -13.08 27.32 -4.97
CA ASP A 143 -11.91 28.14 -5.20
C ASP A 143 -10.82 27.37 -5.97
N LYS A 144 -9.71 28.10 -6.28
CA LYS A 144 -8.59 27.50 -7.00
C LYS A 144 -7.92 26.37 -6.20
N GLU A 145 -7.86 26.49 -4.89
CA GLU A 145 -7.24 25.47 -4.04
C GLU A 145 -8.01 24.15 -4.06
N THR A 146 -9.33 24.23 -4.06
CA THR A 146 -10.20 23.06 -4.24
C THR A 146 -10.06 22.48 -5.64
N GLU A 147 -9.88 23.31 -6.68
CA GLU A 147 -9.65 22.82 -8.03
C GLU A 147 -8.32 22.07 -8.16
N ASP A 148 -7.26 22.55 -7.50
CA ASP A 148 -5.98 21.85 -7.44
C ASP A 148 -6.12 20.50 -6.70
N LEU A 149 -6.91 20.44 -5.63
CA LEU A 149 -7.21 19.18 -4.89
C LEU A 149 -8.02 18.20 -5.74
N LYS A 150 -9.00 18.69 -6.52
CA LYS A 150 -9.74 17.85 -7.48
C LYS A 150 -8.80 17.20 -8.49
N ASN A 151 -7.89 17.98 -9.07
CA ASN A 151 -6.93 17.45 -10.04
C ASN A 151 -6.00 16.39 -9.43
N ASN A 152 -5.59 16.55 -8.17
CA ASN A 152 -4.81 15.54 -7.46
C ASN A 152 -5.64 14.27 -7.23
N LEU A 153 -6.88 14.42 -6.77
CA LEU A 153 -7.79 13.30 -6.55
C LEU A 153 -8.02 12.50 -7.84
N LEU A 154 -8.25 13.18 -8.99
CA LEU A 154 -8.39 12.52 -10.28
C LEU A 154 -7.13 11.74 -10.67
N ALA A 155 -5.95 12.30 -10.41
CA ALA A 155 -4.67 11.65 -10.70
C ALA A 155 -4.45 10.41 -9.81
N ASP A 156 -4.82 10.48 -8.54
CA ASP A 156 -4.68 9.38 -7.58
C ASP A 156 -5.58 8.20 -7.94
N TYR A 157 -6.79 8.47 -8.43
CA TYR A 157 -7.73 7.45 -8.89
C TYR A 157 -7.51 7.01 -10.34
N GLY A 158 -6.66 7.71 -11.09
CA GLY A 158 -6.38 7.40 -12.49
C GLY A 158 -7.57 7.62 -13.42
N VAL A 159 -8.46 8.58 -13.09
CA VAL A 159 -9.64 8.96 -13.87
C VAL A 159 -9.48 10.35 -14.49
N GLU A 160 -10.28 10.65 -15.52
CA GLU A 160 -10.14 11.91 -16.27
C GLU A 160 -11.10 12.99 -15.78
N SER A 161 -12.15 12.63 -15.04
CA SER A 161 -13.19 13.60 -14.63
C SER A 161 -13.80 13.28 -13.27
N ILE A 162 -14.32 14.32 -12.60
CA ILE A 162 -15.10 14.18 -11.38
C ILE A 162 -16.38 13.37 -11.62
N ASP A 163 -16.96 13.46 -12.81
CA ASP A 163 -18.19 12.72 -13.15
C ASP A 163 -17.93 11.20 -13.11
N GLU A 164 -16.74 10.72 -13.49
CA GLU A 164 -16.36 9.31 -13.35
C GLU A 164 -16.24 8.89 -11.89
N LEU A 165 -15.70 9.74 -11.02
CA LEU A 165 -15.67 9.47 -9.57
C LEU A 165 -17.09 9.45 -8.99
N ILE A 166 -17.94 10.39 -9.39
CA ILE A 166 -19.34 10.44 -8.94
C ILE A 166 -20.11 9.20 -9.39
N GLU A 167 -19.87 8.73 -10.61
CA GLU A 167 -20.50 7.50 -11.12
C GLU A 167 -20.05 6.26 -10.32
N ALA A 168 -18.78 6.22 -9.92
CA ALA A 168 -18.20 5.09 -9.19
C ALA A 168 -18.53 5.09 -7.70
N TYR A 169 -18.51 6.25 -7.04
CA TYR A 169 -18.58 6.36 -5.58
C TYR A 169 -19.80 7.15 -5.06
N GLY A 170 -20.49 7.88 -5.92
CA GLY A 170 -21.60 8.75 -5.54
C GLY A 170 -21.17 10.20 -5.26
N GLU A 171 -22.09 11.13 -5.50
CA GLU A 171 -21.84 12.59 -5.37
C GLU A 171 -21.53 12.98 -3.92
N ASP A 172 -22.28 12.44 -2.95
CA ASP A 172 -22.09 12.73 -1.53
C ASP A 172 -20.66 12.38 -1.10
N GLU A 173 -20.18 11.16 -1.42
CA GLU A 173 -18.86 10.66 -1.02
C GLU A 173 -17.71 11.46 -1.66
N VAL A 174 -17.84 11.82 -2.93
CA VAL A 174 -16.84 12.66 -3.63
C VAL A 174 -16.78 14.06 -3.02
N ASN A 175 -17.93 14.66 -2.70
CA ASN A 175 -17.99 15.97 -2.08
C ASN A 175 -17.44 15.96 -0.64
N GLU A 176 -17.73 14.93 0.16
CA GLU A 176 -17.18 14.74 1.50
C GLU A 176 -15.66 14.59 1.46
N SER A 177 -15.14 13.80 0.53
CA SER A 177 -13.70 13.62 0.33
C SER A 177 -13.00 14.94 -0.04
N LEU A 178 -13.57 15.72 -0.94
CA LEU A 178 -13.03 17.03 -1.31
C LEU A 178 -13.09 18.03 -0.15
N ALA A 179 -14.16 17.99 0.64
CA ALA A 179 -14.31 18.84 1.82
C ALA A 179 -13.24 18.49 2.87
N LEU A 180 -13.01 17.21 3.13
CA LEU A 180 -11.97 16.73 4.04
C LEU A 180 -10.58 17.19 3.56
N LEU A 181 -10.21 16.92 2.32
CA LEU A 181 -8.92 17.33 1.75
C LEU A 181 -8.71 18.85 1.85
N ARG A 182 -9.77 19.65 1.62
CA ARG A 182 -9.72 21.11 1.74
C ARG A 182 -9.45 21.58 3.17
N VAL A 183 -10.09 20.92 4.14
CA VAL A 183 -9.91 21.20 5.55
C VAL A 183 -8.55 20.75 6.06
N GLU A 184 -8.10 19.56 5.71
CA GLU A 184 -6.77 19.05 6.04
C GLU A 184 -5.67 19.98 5.54
N LYS A 185 -5.76 20.41 4.28
CA LYS A 185 -4.84 21.40 3.72
C LYS A 185 -4.84 22.69 4.54
N PHE A 186 -6.01 23.24 4.87
CA PHE A 186 -6.13 24.44 5.69
C PHE A 186 -5.48 24.25 7.07
N ILE A 187 -5.72 23.11 7.74
CA ILE A 187 -5.14 22.81 9.06
C ILE A 187 -3.61 22.82 8.98
N VAL A 188 -3.03 22.14 8.00
CA VAL A 188 -1.57 22.09 7.82
C VAL A 188 -0.99 23.48 7.54
N GLU A 189 -1.63 24.27 6.68
CA GLU A 189 -1.20 25.65 6.36
C GLU A 189 -1.24 26.60 7.58
N GLN A 190 -2.15 26.37 8.53
CA GLN A 190 -2.24 27.15 9.76
C GLN A 190 -1.39 26.58 10.91
N SER A 191 -0.83 25.39 10.74
CA SER A 191 -0.07 24.70 11.76
C SER A 191 1.41 25.11 11.77
N THR A 192 2.05 24.94 12.93
CA THR A 192 3.51 25.03 13.03
C THR A 192 4.12 23.63 12.88
N VAL A 193 4.72 23.38 11.74
CA VAL A 193 5.39 22.10 11.47
C VAL A 193 6.78 22.11 12.08
N ASN A 194 7.06 21.16 12.98
CA ASN A 194 8.38 20.95 13.54
C ASN A 194 9.00 19.73 12.85
N GLU A 195 9.89 19.97 11.91
CA GLU A 195 10.66 18.90 11.27
C GLU A 195 11.59 18.25 12.32
N LYS A 196 11.35 16.99 12.61
CA LYS A 196 12.36 16.16 13.28
C LYS A 196 13.25 15.61 12.18
N THR A 197 14.42 16.19 12.00
CA THR A 197 15.50 15.49 11.30
C THR A 197 15.76 14.22 12.09
N GLY A 198 15.23 13.09 11.61
CA GLY A 198 15.73 11.79 12.02
C GLY A 198 17.21 11.83 11.71
N SER A 199 18.07 11.45 12.66
CA SER A 199 19.40 11.04 12.35
C SER A 199 19.24 9.91 11.33
N ALA A 200 19.34 10.23 10.04
CA ALA A 200 19.76 9.22 9.10
C ALA A 200 21.11 8.78 9.67
N GLU A 201 21.17 7.60 10.26
CA GLU A 201 22.43 6.88 10.31
C GLU A 201 22.93 6.94 8.89
N ASP A 202 24.13 7.50 8.70
CA ASP A 202 24.73 7.75 7.40
C ASP A 202 24.42 6.56 6.49
N PRO A 203 24.00 6.81 5.23
CA PRO A 203 23.81 5.73 4.28
C PRO A 203 25.10 4.92 4.33
N ILE A 204 24.95 3.62 4.60
CA ILE A 204 26.06 2.70 4.72
C ILE A 204 26.98 2.97 3.54
N GLU A 205 28.08 3.71 3.77
CA GLU A 205 29.21 3.78 2.87
C GLU A 205 29.87 2.39 2.86
N ASN A 206 29.17 1.44 2.30
CA ASN A 206 29.68 0.12 1.97
C ASN A 206 29.99 0.05 0.46
N GLU A 207 30.62 1.11 -0.09
CA GLU A 207 31.31 0.93 -1.36
C GLU A 207 32.51 -0.02 -1.23
N ASP A 208 33.02 -0.25 -0.01
CA ASP A 208 34.20 -1.09 0.24
C ASP A 208 33.86 -2.53 0.69
N ALA A 209 32.60 -2.90 0.91
CA ALA A 209 32.27 -4.25 1.32
C ALA A 209 32.35 -5.30 0.20
N TYR A 210 32.57 -4.88 -1.03
CA TYR A 210 32.68 -5.78 -2.18
C TYR A 210 34.10 -5.85 -2.81
N SER A 211 35.05 -5.03 -2.33
CA SER A 211 36.40 -4.96 -2.92
C SER A 211 37.48 -5.83 -2.25
N ASP A 212 37.21 -6.43 -1.07
CA ASP A 212 38.20 -7.21 -0.33
C ASP A 212 38.00 -8.75 -0.42
N ALA A 213 37.36 -9.25 -1.46
CA ALA A 213 37.27 -10.69 -1.71
C ALA A 213 38.20 -11.20 -2.84
N GLU A 214 39.12 -10.37 -3.29
CA GLU A 214 40.23 -10.80 -4.16
C GLU A 214 41.55 -10.81 -3.35
N ASN A 215 41.79 -11.83 -2.63
CA ASN A 215 43.08 -12.50 -2.41
C ASN A 215 43.09 -13.34 -1.13
N THR A 216 42.59 -14.54 -1.21
CA THR A 216 43.14 -15.63 -0.42
C THR A 216 43.42 -16.77 -1.37
N ASP A 217 44.65 -16.83 -1.75
CA ASP A 217 45.32 -17.91 -2.47
C ASP A 217 45.08 -19.23 -1.75
N SER A 218 44.54 -20.19 -2.49
CA SER A 218 44.21 -21.52 -2.01
C SER A 218 45.42 -22.38 -1.96
N GLU A 219 45.90 -22.71 -0.78
CA GLU A 219 46.71 -23.92 -0.63
C GLU A 219 45.80 -25.13 -0.66
N LEU A 220 46.03 -25.91 -1.69
CA LEU A 220 45.47 -27.23 -1.93
C LEU A 220 45.87 -28.19 -0.82
N MET A 221 44.91 -28.76 -0.14
CA MET A 221 45.10 -30.07 0.49
C MET A 221 44.42 -31.11 -0.38
N GLU A 222 45.28 -31.87 -1.04
CA GLU A 222 44.91 -33.15 -1.63
C GLU A 222 44.49 -34.11 -0.50
N ASP A 223 43.32 -34.64 -0.59
CA ASP A 223 42.93 -35.83 0.17
C ASP A 223 42.43 -36.92 -0.73
N ASP A 224 43.09 -38.01 -0.54
CA ASP A 224 43.10 -39.31 -1.18
C ASP A 224 41.72 -39.99 -1.17
N GLY A 225 41.45 -40.67 -2.28
CA GLY A 225 40.20 -41.35 -2.51
C GLY A 225 39.96 -42.58 -1.63
N SER A 226 38.72 -42.88 -1.42
CA SER A 226 38.30 -44.29 -1.38
C SER A 226 36.82 -44.42 -1.73
N ASP A 227 36.59 -45.30 -2.69
CA ASP A 227 35.36 -45.95 -3.12
C ASP A 227 34.28 -46.18 -2.04
N ALA A 228 33.03 -45.92 -2.42
CA ALA A 228 31.92 -46.81 -2.13
C ALA A 228 30.77 -46.54 -3.12
N GLU A 229 30.64 -47.42 -4.10
CA GLU A 229 29.44 -47.62 -4.87
C GLU A 229 28.26 -48.02 -3.97
N GLN A 230 27.08 -47.40 -4.19
CA GLN A 230 25.80 -48.08 -3.94
C GLN A 230 24.73 -47.54 -4.86
N GLU A 231 24.26 -48.42 -5.72
CA GLU A 231 23.11 -48.32 -6.58
C GLU A 231 21.80 -48.26 -5.75
N ALA A 232 20.82 -47.50 -6.23
CA ALA A 232 19.40 -47.83 -6.19
C ALA A 232 18.64 -46.75 -6.96
N SER A 233 18.21 -47.07 -8.07
CA SER A 233 16.92 -47.56 -8.62
C SER A 233 15.95 -46.42 -8.90
N GLU A 234 15.78 -46.26 -10.21
CA GLU A 234 14.69 -45.55 -10.87
C GLU A 234 13.35 -46.21 -10.54
N GLU A 235 12.34 -45.46 -10.17
CA GLU A 235 10.95 -45.85 -10.37
C GLU A 235 10.14 -44.68 -10.93
N ASP A 236 9.75 -44.91 -12.16
CA ASP A 236 8.63 -44.40 -12.93
C ASP A 236 7.44 -43.88 -12.13
N MET A 237 6.96 -42.68 -12.50
CA MET A 237 5.53 -42.42 -12.54
C MET A 237 5.21 -41.63 -13.82
N ALA A 238 4.74 -42.38 -14.75
CA ALA A 238 4.19 -41.91 -16.03
C ALA A 238 2.92 -41.08 -15.83
N GLY A 239 2.78 -40.09 -16.69
CA GLY A 239 1.61 -39.25 -16.80
C GLY A 239 0.38 -39.98 -17.32
N GLU A 240 -0.75 -39.50 -16.91
CA GLU A 240 -2.02 -39.85 -17.54
C GLU A 240 -2.66 -38.59 -18.15
N VAL A 241 -2.62 -38.59 -19.46
CA VAL A 241 -3.30 -37.68 -20.37
C VAL A 241 -4.73 -38.15 -20.47
N MET A 242 -5.73 -37.31 -20.13
CA MET A 242 -7.11 -37.54 -20.51
C MET A 242 -7.45 -36.75 -21.76
N GLU A 243 -7.73 -37.51 -22.81
CA GLU A 243 -8.25 -37.05 -24.07
C GLU A 243 -9.70 -36.60 -23.98
N ASP A 244 -9.93 -35.57 -24.74
CA ASP A 244 -11.16 -35.00 -25.30
C ASP A 244 -12.12 -36.10 -25.86
N ASP A 245 -13.39 -35.97 -25.53
CA ASP A 245 -14.45 -36.61 -26.32
C ASP A 245 -15.65 -35.69 -26.52
N THR A 246 -15.66 -35.12 -27.71
CA THR A 246 -16.83 -34.48 -28.35
C THR A 246 -17.84 -35.54 -28.74
N VAL A 247 -19.12 -35.37 -28.44
CA VAL A 247 -20.23 -35.88 -29.25
C VAL A 247 -21.43 -34.92 -29.21
N GLU A 248 -21.87 -34.57 -30.42
CA GLU A 248 -23.09 -33.94 -30.82
C GLU A 248 -24.39 -34.69 -30.34
N GLU A 249 -25.41 -33.98 -29.98
CA GLU A 249 -26.75 -33.94 -30.60
C GLU A 249 -27.60 -32.82 -29.96
#